data_d5ab24e025cfdd2bc6030c1f03eea3ac
#
_entry.id   d5ab24e025cfdd2bc6030c1f03eea3ac
#
_cell.length_a   1.000
_cell.length_b   1.000
_cell.length_c   1.000
_cell.angle_alpha   90.00
_cell.angle_beta   90.00
_cell.angle_gamma   90.00
#
_symmetry.space_group_name_H-M   'P 1'
#
loop_
_entity.id
_entity.type
_entity.pdbx_description
1 polymer ?
#
loop_
_entity_poly.entity_id
_entity_poly.type
_entity_poly.pdbx_seq_one_letter_code
_entity_poly.pdbx_strand_id
1 'polypeptide(L)'
;MRVVVDAVAKGRSALPATTTAFETGRASLVVAETEQRPTVLGLVASGRMKIDSGSVTVDGRVDARTLRRRVALVDAPIVSEPEPNVSVTGVVAEELMFAGHAPTPFAAARWLEGIGLDASAGLPIGNVEPTVRIRLLLELAALRKDVEALVLVAPDRHGGEPLAWWGIAQEFAERGYAVLVI
;
A
#
# COMPACT_ATOMS: atom_id res chain seq x y z
N MET A 1 -9.76 -13.01 -3.44
CA MET A 1 -8.42 -12.93 -4.04
C MET A 1 -7.39 -13.55 -3.11
N ARG A 2 -6.46 -14.32 -3.62
CA ARG A 2 -5.31 -14.84 -2.87
C ARG A 2 -4.04 -14.66 -3.70
N VAL A 3 -3.02 -14.04 -3.09
CA VAL A 3 -1.69 -13.90 -3.69
C VAL A 3 -0.71 -14.80 -2.95
N VAL A 4 0.09 -15.55 -3.68
CA VAL A 4 1.15 -16.40 -3.13
C VAL A 4 2.47 -15.99 -3.78
N VAL A 5 3.42 -15.64 -2.94
CA VAL A 5 4.83 -15.42 -3.27
C VAL A 5 5.56 -16.67 -2.85
N ASP A 6 6.09 -17.46 -3.78
CA ASP A 6 6.69 -18.76 -3.50
C ASP A 6 8.17 -18.78 -3.89
N ALA A 7 9.05 -18.94 -2.89
CA ALA A 7 10.51 -19.02 -3.01
C ALA A 7 11.11 -17.94 -3.93
N VAL A 8 10.53 -16.73 -3.91
CA VAL A 8 10.94 -15.63 -4.78
C VAL A 8 12.26 -15.02 -4.29
N ALA A 9 13.20 -14.87 -5.21
CA ALA A 9 14.44 -14.15 -4.96
C ALA A 9 14.69 -13.06 -6.02
N LYS A 10 15.44 -12.02 -5.62
CA LYS A 10 15.88 -10.91 -6.49
C LYS A 10 17.30 -10.47 -6.17
N GLY A 11 18.14 -10.43 -7.22
CA GLY A 11 19.55 -10.09 -7.08
C GLY A 11 20.29 -11.05 -6.13
N ARG A 12 21.54 -10.71 -5.78
CA ARG A 12 22.31 -11.50 -4.82
C ARG A 12 21.83 -11.33 -3.38
N SER A 13 21.30 -10.13 -3.03
CA SER A 13 20.94 -9.77 -1.65
C SER A 13 19.71 -8.86 -1.55
N ALA A 14 19.17 -8.36 -2.65
CA ALA A 14 18.04 -7.42 -2.64
C ALA A 14 16.81 -8.07 -2.04
N LEU A 15 16.53 -9.34 -2.37
CA LEU A 15 15.52 -10.16 -1.72
C LEU A 15 16.00 -11.61 -1.69
N PRO A 16 16.31 -12.19 -0.52
CA PRO A 16 16.60 -13.62 -0.39
C PRO A 16 15.33 -14.42 -0.73
N ALA A 17 15.48 -15.73 -0.98
CA ALA A 17 14.33 -16.59 -1.25
C ALA A 17 13.27 -16.45 -0.16
N THR A 18 12.14 -15.87 -0.55
CA THR A 18 11.06 -15.48 0.38
C THR A 18 9.76 -16.17 -0.04
N THR A 19 9.05 -16.73 0.94
CA THR A 19 7.72 -17.31 0.74
C THR A 19 6.74 -16.65 1.69
N THR A 20 5.64 -16.11 1.15
CA THR A 20 4.53 -15.53 1.90
C THR A 20 3.24 -15.61 1.11
N ALA A 21 2.11 -15.42 1.77
CA ALA A 21 0.80 -15.34 1.13
C ALA A 21 -0.09 -14.35 1.86
N PHE A 22 -0.98 -13.70 1.11
CA PHE A 22 -2.03 -12.84 1.67
C PHE A 22 -3.33 -13.02 0.89
N GLU A 23 -4.44 -12.89 1.57
CA GLU A 23 -5.75 -13.22 1.01
C GLU A 23 -6.86 -12.29 1.53
N THR A 24 -7.92 -12.20 0.76
CA THR A 24 -9.13 -11.41 1.08
C THR A 24 -9.64 -11.71 2.48
N GLY A 25 -9.95 -10.68 3.24
CA GLY A 25 -10.46 -10.78 4.60
C GLY A 25 -9.38 -11.00 5.67
N ARG A 26 -8.09 -10.89 5.29
CA ARG A 26 -6.99 -11.16 6.20
C ARG A 26 -5.86 -10.13 6.07
N ALA A 27 -5.36 -9.66 7.22
CA ALA A 27 -4.11 -8.93 7.31
C ALA A 27 -2.95 -9.92 7.58
N SER A 28 -1.86 -9.77 6.84
CA SER A 28 -0.65 -10.58 6.96
C SER A 28 0.54 -9.66 7.18
N LEU A 29 1.47 -10.07 8.05
CA LEU A 29 2.70 -9.32 8.35
C LEU A 29 3.92 -10.12 7.90
N VAL A 30 4.84 -9.44 7.24
CA VAL A 30 6.17 -9.97 6.91
C VAL A 30 7.22 -9.00 7.42
N VAL A 31 8.15 -9.51 8.20
CA VAL A 31 9.29 -8.72 8.69
C VAL A 31 10.46 -8.84 7.68
N ALA A 32 10.97 -7.71 7.23
CA ALA A 32 12.11 -7.63 6.33
C ALA A 32 13.26 -6.84 6.98
N GLU A 33 14.47 -7.40 6.92
CA GLU A 33 15.61 -6.96 7.76
C GLU A 33 16.39 -5.74 7.25
N THR A 34 16.10 -5.21 6.08
CA THR A 34 16.87 -4.08 5.51
C THR A 34 15.93 -3.02 4.95
N GLU A 35 16.41 -1.77 4.82
CA GLU A 35 15.63 -0.66 4.27
C GLU A 35 15.07 -0.92 2.87
N GLN A 36 15.76 -1.70 2.05
CA GLN A 36 15.36 -1.96 0.65
C GLN A 36 14.44 -3.16 0.49
N ARG A 37 14.56 -4.19 1.34
CA ARG A 37 13.79 -5.44 1.19
C ARG A 37 12.29 -5.26 1.27
N PRO A 38 11.72 -4.43 2.16
CA PRO A 38 10.29 -4.16 2.19
C PRO A 38 9.79 -3.66 0.84
N THR A 39 10.47 -2.67 0.25
CA THR A 39 10.10 -2.11 -1.06
C THR A 39 10.22 -3.16 -2.18
N VAL A 40 11.30 -3.93 -2.21
CA VAL A 40 11.51 -4.99 -3.22
C VAL A 40 10.43 -6.06 -3.11
N LEU A 41 10.11 -6.53 -1.90
CA LEU A 41 9.05 -7.50 -1.69
C LEU A 41 7.67 -6.93 -2.08
N GLY A 42 7.38 -5.69 -1.73
CA GLY A 42 6.16 -4.99 -2.12
C GLY A 42 6.00 -4.89 -3.64
N LEU A 43 7.07 -4.52 -4.35
CA LEU A 43 7.10 -4.46 -5.82
C LEU A 43 6.86 -5.84 -6.46
N VAL A 44 7.44 -6.88 -5.88
CA VAL A 44 7.26 -8.28 -6.33
C VAL A 44 5.83 -8.74 -6.07
N ALA A 45 5.33 -8.58 -4.84
CA ALA A 45 3.98 -9.02 -4.45
C ALA A 45 2.87 -8.31 -5.24
N SER A 46 3.14 -7.08 -5.71
CA SER A 46 2.22 -6.30 -6.54
C SER A 46 2.43 -6.46 -8.06
N GLY A 47 3.35 -7.36 -8.48
CA GLY A 47 3.63 -7.63 -9.90
C GLY A 47 4.36 -6.50 -10.63
N ARG A 48 5.02 -5.60 -9.92
CA ARG A 48 5.72 -4.43 -10.46
C ARG A 48 7.22 -4.64 -10.63
N MET A 49 7.76 -5.74 -10.12
CA MET A 49 9.17 -6.11 -10.28
C MET A 49 9.31 -7.53 -10.84
N LYS A 50 10.20 -7.68 -11.82
CA LYS A 50 10.58 -9.01 -12.36
C LYS A 50 11.46 -9.72 -11.33
N ILE A 51 11.14 -10.97 -11.07
CA ILE A 51 11.87 -11.87 -10.17
C ILE A 51 12.95 -12.66 -10.93
N ASP A 52 13.94 -13.16 -10.21
CA ASP A 52 15.01 -13.97 -10.79
C ASP A 52 14.76 -15.48 -10.57
N SER A 53 14.06 -15.84 -9.49
CA SER A 53 13.62 -17.21 -9.21
C SER A 53 12.32 -17.23 -8.42
N GLY A 54 11.70 -18.38 -8.32
CA GLY A 54 10.41 -18.57 -7.66
C GLY A 54 9.22 -18.17 -8.52
N SER A 55 8.07 -17.95 -7.92
CA SER A 55 6.86 -17.53 -8.61
C SER A 55 5.96 -16.63 -7.76
N VAL A 56 5.19 -15.75 -8.42
CA VAL A 56 4.08 -15.02 -7.78
C VAL A 56 2.80 -15.37 -8.51
N THR A 57 1.83 -15.86 -7.78
CA THR A 57 0.53 -16.22 -8.33
C THR A 57 -0.59 -15.40 -7.71
N VAL A 58 -1.61 -15.10 -8.49
CA VAL A 58 -2.89 -14.56 -8.05
C VAL A 58 -3.98 -15.55 -8.41
N ASP A 59 -4.75 -15.99 -7.40
CA ASP A 59 -5.79 -17.01 -7.56
C ASP A 59 -5.29 -18.26 -8.31
N GLY A 60 -4.04 -18.70 -7.99
CA GLY A 60 -3.36 -19.84 -8.57
C GLY A 60 -2.74 -19.65 -9.96
N ARG A 61 -2.75 -18.42 -10.51
CA ARG A 61 -2.21 -18.12 -11.85
C ARG A 61 -1.06 -17.13 -11.78
N VAL A 62 -0.02 -17.35 -12.58
CA VAL A 62 1.06 -16.38 -12.78
C VAL A 62 0.57 -15.29 -13.73
N ASP A 63 0.15 -14.17 -13.20
CA ASP A 63 -0.40 -13.04 -13.97
C ASP A 63 -0.02 -11.69 -13.35
N ALA A 64 1.13 -11.18 -13.79
CA ALA A 64 1.63 -9.89 -13.33
C ALA A 64 0.73 -8.70 -13.75
N ARG A 65 -0.06 -8.81 -14.83
CA ARG A 65 -0.99 -7.77 -15.26
C ARG A 65 -2.16 -7.67 -14.29
N THR A 66 -2.73 -8.80 -13.92
CA THR A 66 -3.80 -8.87 -12.92
C THR A 66 -3.30 -8.40 -11.55
N LEU A 67 -2.07 -8.79 -11.13
CA LEU A 67 -1.47 -8.29 -9.91
C LEU A 67 -1.38 -6.76 -9.92
N ARG A 68 -0.81 -6.15 -10.95
CA ARG A 68 -0.68 -4.68 -11.04
C ARG A 68 -2.01 -3.94 -10.98
N ARG A 69 -3.08 -4.53 -11.50
CA ARG A 69 -4.41 -3.94 -11.50
C ARG A 69 -5.11 -4.09 -10.16
N ARG A 70 -5.03 -5.29 -9.54
CA ARG A 70 -5.80 -5.63 -8.33
C ARG A 70 -5.05 -5.39 -7.02
N VAL A 71 -3.74 -5.19 -7.06
CA VAL A 71 -2.90 -4.94 -5.87
C VAL A 71 -2.40 -3.50 -5.89
N ALA A 72 -2.78 -2.71 -4.92
CA ALA A 72 -2.21 -1.39 -4.70
C ALA A 72 -0.94 -1.51 -3.82
N LEU A 73 0.13 -0.85 -4.26
CA LEU A 73 1.35 -0.67 -3.49
C LEU A 73 1.26 0.67 -2.77
N VAL A 74 1.27 0.64 -1.44
CA VAL A 74 1.00 1.80 -0.60
C VAL A 74 2.25 2.21 0.16
N ASP A 75 2.59 3.49 0.06
CA ASP A 75 3.65 4.16 0.81
C ASP A 75 5.03 3.50 0.67
N ALA A 76 5.32 2.90 -0.49
CA ALA A 76 6.62 2.30 -0.74
C ALA A 76 7.68 3.37 -0.99
N PRO A 77 8.79 3.40 -0.21
CA PRO A 77 9.87 4.38 -0.35
C PRO A 77 10.33 4.54 -1.79
N ILE A 78 10.47 5.79 -2.26
CA ILE A 78 10.95 6.18 -3.60
C ILE A 78 10.03 5.72 -4.76
N VAL A 79 9.02 4.89 -4.50
CA VAL A 79 8.18 4.27 -5.54
C VAL A 79 6.77 4.84 -5.55
N SER A 80 6.08 4.80 -4.42
CA SER A 80 4.68 5.24 -4.29
C SER A 80 4.42 6.09 -3.05
N GLU A 81 5.46 6.46 -2.32
CA GLU A 81 5.30 7.44 -1.25
C GLU A 81 5.07 8.83 -1.85
N PRO A 82 4.13 9.60 -1.31
CA PRO A 82 3.96 10.99 -1.73
C PRO A 82 5.12 11.86 -1.26
N GLU A 83 5.46 12.87 -2.06
CA GLU A 83 6.48 13.85 -1.70
C GLU A 83 6.14 14.56 -0.39
N PRO A 84 7.05 14.61 0.61
CA PRO A 84 6.74 15.01 1.98
C PRO A 84 6.22 16.45 2.11
N ASN A 85 6.58 17.33 1.19
CA ASN A 85 6.19 18.75 1.21
C ASN A 85 4.86 19.04 0.49
N VAL A 86 4.25 18.05 -0.15
CA VAL A 86 2.94 18.21 -0.79
C VAL A 86 1.85 18.22 0.29
N SER A 87 0.89 19.12 0.17
CA SER A 87 -0.24 19.17 1.10
C SER A 87 -1.11 17.91 0.98
N VAL A 88 -1.74 17.51 2.08
CA VAL A 88 -2.72 16.40 2.07
C VAL A 88 -3.78 16.60 1.00
N THR A 89 -4.32 17.81 0.86
CA THR A 89 -5.27 18.13 -0.23
C THR A 89 -4.69 17.85 -1.61
N GLY A 90 -3.41 18.15 -1.82
CA GLY A 90 -2.71 17.89 -3.08
C GLY A 90 -2.58 16.39 -3.35
N VAL A 91 -2.15 15.61 -2.37
CA VAL A 91 -2.06 14.16 -2.46
C VAL A 91 -3.44 13.54 -2.76
N VAL A 92 -4.48 13.99 -2.05
CA VAL A 92 -5.85 13.51 -2.28
C VAL A 92 -6.34 13.85 -3.68
N ALA A 93 -6.11 15.08 -4.17
CA ALA A 93 -6.51 15.47 -5.51
C ALA A 93 -5.84 14.60 -6.59
N GLU A 94 -4.56 14.30 -6.44
CA GLU A 94 -3.81 13.42 -7.34
C GLU A 94 -4.39 11.99 -7.33
N GLU A 95 -4.64 11.40 -6.16
CA GLU A 95 -5.18 10.05 -6.06
C GLU A 95 -6.64 9.96 -6.55
N LEU A 96 -7.45 11.00 -6.33
CA LEU A 96 -8.79 11.11 -6.92
C LEU A 96 -8.72 11.06 -8.45
N MET A 97 -7.74 11.73 -9.06
CA MET A 97 -7.51 11.69 -10.51
C MET A 97 -7.20 10.26 -10.98
N PHE A 98 -6.31 9.55 -10.29
CA PHE A 98 -5.99 8.15 -10.61
C PHE A 98 -7.18 7.20 -10.40
N ALA A 99 -8.07 7.52 -9.47
CA ALA A 99 -9.31 6.77 -9.26
C ALA A 99 -10.43 7.14 -10.26
N GLY A 100 -10.20 8.10 -11.17
CA GLY A 100 -11.18 8.55 -12.16
C GLY A 100 -12.19 9.57 -11.64
N HIS A 101 -11.89 10.23 -10.53
CA HIS A 101 -12.70 11.32 -9.95
C HIS A 101 -12.14 12.70 -10.30
N ALA A 102 -12.92 13.74 -10.05
CA ALA A 102 -12.51 15.12 -10.31
C ALA A 102 -11.35 15.54 -9.37
N PRO A 103 -10.16 15.91 -9.89
CA PRO A 103 -8.98 16.24 -9.09
C PRO A 103 -8.98 17.71 -8.64
N THR A 104 -10.07 18.17 -8.06
CA THR A 104 -10.20 19.56 -7.62
C THR A 104 -9.94 19.70 -6.13
N PRO A 105 -9.41 20.85 -5.65
CA PRO A 105 -9.26 21.09 -4.22
C PRO A 105 -10.57 20.96 -3.44
N PHE A 106 -11.69 21.34 -4.06
CA PHE A 106 -13.03 21.19 -3.48
C PHE A 106 -13.42 19.72 -3.33
N ALA A 107 -13.19 18.89 -4.36
CA ALA A 107 -13.47 17.46 -4.28
C ALA A 107 -12.59 16.77 -3.23
N ALA A 108 -11.31 17.15 -3.16
CA ALA A 108 -10.39 16.63 -2.16
C ALA A 108 -10.81 17.02 -0.74
N ALA A 109 -11.16 18.28 -0.50
CA ALA A 109 -11.64 18.74 0.82
C ALA A 109 -12.92 18.01 1.25
N ARG A 110 -13.87 17.86 0.35
CA ARG A 110 -15.11 17.14 0.61
C ARG A 110 -14.88 15.64 0.89
N TRP A 111 -13.94 15.04 0.19
CA TRP A 111 -13.58 13.64 0.43
C TRP A 111 -12.91 13.46 1.79
N LEU A 112 -11.99 14.36 2.19
CA LEU A 112 -11.36 14.38 3.51
C LEU A 112 -12.39 14.55 4.64
N GLU A 113 -13.35 15.46 4.46
CA GLU A 113 -14.47 15.63 5.39
C GLU A 113 -15.28 14.32 5.53
N GLY A 114 -15.54 13.64 4.42
CA GLY A 114 -16.28 12.37 4.39
C GLY A 114 -15.62 11.23 5.17
N ILE A 115 -14.29 11.26 5.33
CA ILE A 115 -13.52 10.26 6.13
C ILE A 115 -13.03 10.81 7.48
N GLY A 116 -13.41 12.05 7.84
CA GLY A 116 -13.06 12.67 9.12
C GLY A 116 -11.59 13.08 9.25
N LEU A 117 -10.90 13.38 8.14
CA LEU A 117 -9.49 13.80 8.10
C LEU A 117 -9.28 15.25 7.59
N ASP A 118 -10.33 16.05 7.57
CA ASP A 118 -10.35 17.44 7.12
C ASP A 118 -9.37 18.34 7.91
N ALA A 119 -9.17 18.07 9.20
CA ALA A 119 -8.21 18.81 10.04
C ALA A 119 -6.76 18.73 9.51
N SER A 120 -6.42 17.71 8.74
CA SER A 120 -5.09 17.52 8.14
C SER A 120 -4.93 18.13 6.75
N ALA A 121 -6.00 18.66 6.14
CA ALA A 121 -6.07 19.05 4.72
C ALA A 121 -4.95 19.99 4.27
N GLY A 122 -4.60 20.98 5.06
CA GLY A 122 -3.56 21.98 4.76
C GLY A 122 -2.14 21.57 5.13
N LEU A 123 -1.95 20.48 5.85
CA LEU A 123 -0.63 20.05 6.31
C LEU A 123 0.17 19.43 5.16
N PRO A 124 1.50 19.63 5.09
CA PRO A 124 2.37 18.77 4.31
C PRO A 124 2.21 17.31 4.76
N ILE A 125 2.16 16.37 3.80
CA ILE A 125 1.95 14.95 4.13
C ILE A 125 3.05 14.38 5.03
N GLY A 126 4.26 14.92 4.96
CA GLY A 126 5.37 14.57 5.86
C GLY A 126 5.19 15.00 7.30
N ASN A 127 4.27 15.95 7.59
CA ASN A 127 3.98 16.45 8.92
C ASN A 127 2.69 15.86 9.52
N VAL A 128 2.03 14.97 8.79
CA VAL A 128 0.83 14.29 9.30
C VAL A 128 1.25 13.20 10.28
N GLU A 129 0.46 13.06 11.35
CA GLU A 129 0.68 11.99 12.33
C GLU A 129 0.72 10.62 11.63
N PRO A 130 1.68 9.73 11.97
CA PRO A 130 1.93 8.49 11.23
C PRO A 130 0.70 7.60 11.01
N THR A 131 -0.13 7.44 12.04
CA THR A 131 -1.34 6.61 11.96
C THR A 131 -2.39 7.22 11.02
N VAL A 132 -2.55 8.54 11.07
CA VAL A 132 -3.43 9.31 10.17
C VAL A 132 -2.93 9.22 8.73
N ARG A 133 -1.62 9.35 8.51
CA ARG A 133 -0.98 9.20 7.20
C ARG A 133 -1.26 7.82 6.60
N ILE A 134 -1.03 6.75 7.36
CA ILE A 134 -1.25 5.38 6.91
C ILE A 134 -2.72 5.16 6.55
N ARG A 135 -3.64 5.57 7.42
CA ARG A 135 -5.08 5.50 7.14
C ARG A 135 -5.44 6.22 5.85
N LEU A 136 -4.99 7.47 5.71
CA LEU A 136 -5.24 8.28 4.51
C LEU A 136 -4.79 7.57 3.24
N LEU A 137 -3.54 7.07 3.21
CA LEU A 137 -2.98 6.44 2.01
C LEU A 137 -3.65 5.11 1.67
N LEU A 138 -4.07 4.33 2.66
CA LEU A 138 -4.85 3.11 2.46
C LEU A 138 -6.26 3.42 1.92
N GLU A 139 -6.95 4.44 2.46
CA GLU A 139 -8.26 4.90 1.95
C GLU A 139 -8.16 5.36 0.49
N LEU A 140 -7.12 6.12 0.16
CA LEU A 140 -6.88 6.58 -1.22
C LEU A 140 -6.60 5.42 -2.17
N ALA A 141 -5.78 4.45 -1.76
CA ALA A 141 -5.50 3.26 -2.56
C ALA A 141 -6.77 2.42 -2.81
N ALA A 142 -7.67 2.37 -1.82
CA ALA A 142 -8.94 1.64 -1.90
C ALA A 142 -9.98 2.30 -2.82
N LEU A 143 -9.80 3.57 -3.21
CA LEU A 143 -10.70 4.25 -4.17
C LEU A 143 -10.65 3.66 -5.58
N ARG A 144 -9.54 3.07 -5.97
CA ARG A 144 -9.35 2.52 -7.31
C ARG A 144 -10.25 1.30 -7.50
N LYS A 145 -11.12 1.35 -8.50
CA LYS A 145 -12.22 0.40 -8.74
C LYS A 145 -11.85 -1.08 -8.71
N ASP A 146 -10.65 -1.43 -9.19
CA ASP A 146 -10.25 -2.84 -9.34
C ASP A 146 -9.36 -3.31 -8.18
N VAL A 147 -9.05 -2.48 -7.20
CA VAL A 147 -8.17 -2.84 -6.08
C VAL A 147 -8.90 -3.75 -5.11
N GLU A 148 -8.32 -4.92 -4.89
CA GLU A 148 -8.80 -5.94 -3.96
C GLU A 148 -7.75 -6.30 -2.91
N ALA A 149 -6.52 -5.81 -3.10
CA ALA A 149 -5.43 -6.04 -2.15
C ALA A 149 -4.57 -4.80 -1.96
N LEU A 150 -4.08 -4.62 -0.74
CA LEU A 150 -3.27 -3.50 -0.29
C LEU A 150 -1.94 -4.04 0.25
N VAL A 151 -0.84 -3.56 -0.28
CA VAL A 151 0.52 -3.87 0.20
C VAL A 151 1.09 -2.61 0.80
N LEU A 152 1.09 -2.52 2.13
CA LEU A 152 1.62 -1.42 2.91
C LEU A 152 3.10 -1.69 3.22
N VAL A 153 3.98 -0.76 2.85
CA VAL A 153 5.42 -0.95 2.93
C VAL A 153 6.05 -0.08 4.01
N ALA A 154 6.76 -0.71 4.94
CA ALA A 154 7.54 -0.08 6.02
C ALA A 154 6.75 1.03 6.76
N PRO A 155 5.56 0.73 7.33
CA PRO A 155 4.76 1.74 8.03
C PRO A 155 5.47 2.33 9.24
N ASP A 156 6.37 1.58 9.86
CA ASP A 156 7.18 1.93 11.03
C ASP A 156 8.22 3.04 10.74
N ARG A 157 8.61 3.24 9.47
CA ARG A 157 9.60 4.26 9.10
C ARG A 157 9.20 5.70 9.44
N HIS A 158 7.90 5.95 9.58
CA HIS A 158 7.37 7.25 9.98
C HIS A 158 7.17 7.38 11.47
N GLY A 159 7.50 6.34 12.24
CA GLY A 159 7.19 6.25 13.67
C GLY A 159 5.75 5.82 13.94
N GLY A 160 5.23 6.18 15.11
CA GLY A 160 3.90 5.75 15.57
C GLY A 160 3.92 4.38 16.26
N GLU A 161 2.78 4.02 16.84
CA GLU A 161 2.64 2.77 17.58
C GLU A 161 2.34 1.60 16.64
N PRO A 162 3.11 0.48 16.69
CA PRO A 162 2.89 -0.68 15.82
C PRO A 162 1.46 -1.23 15.87
N LEU A 163 0.83 -1.25 17.04
CA LEU A 163 -0.54 -1.72 17.20
C LEU A 163 -1.56 -0.81 16.49
N ALA A 164 -1.26 0.48 16.34
CA ALA A 164 -2.17 1.42 15.70
C ALA A 164 -2.24 1.16 14.18
N TRP A 165 -1.10 1.10 13.49
CA TRP A 165 -1.12 0.80 12.05
C TRP A 165 -1.52 -0.65 11.74
N TRP A 166 -1.22 -1.60 12.65
CA TRP A 166 -1.69 -2.97 12.52
C TRP A 166 -3.23 -3.04 12.63
N GLY A 167 -3.82 -2.31 13.58
CA GLY A 167 -5.28 -2.20 13.71
C GLY A 167 -5.94 -1.67 12.44
N ILE A 168 -5.33 -0.66 11.78
CA ILE A 168 -5.81 -0.17 10.49
C ILE A 168 -5.74 -1.27 9.41
N ALA A 169 -4.63 -2.01 9.34
CA ALA A 169 -4.50 -3.11 8.39
C ALA A 169 -5.59 -4.18 8.60
N GLN A 170 -5.92 -4.52 9.84
CA GLN A 170 -7.00 -5.44 10.18
C GLN A 170 -8.38 -4.89 9.78
N GLU A 171 -8.65 -3.61 10.03
CA GLU A 171 -9.89 -2.94 9.61
C GLU A 171 -10.10 -3.04 8.09
N PHE A 172 -9.06 -2.80 7.29
CA PHE A 172 -9.15 -2.95 5.83
C PHE A 172 -9.38 -4.42 5.42
N ALA A 173 -8.78 -5.37 6.14
CA ALA A 173 -9.04 -6.78 5.90
C ALA A 173 -10.52 -7.14 6.20
N GLU A 174 -11.09 -6.65 7.28
CA GLU A 174 -12.51 -6.82 7.63
C GLU A 174 -13.44 -6.20 6.59
N ARG A 175 -13.02 -5.12 5.92
CA ARG A 175 -13.72 -4.51 4.79
C ARG A 175 -13.63 -5.33 3.50
N GLY A 176 -12.94 -6.47 3.50
CA GLY A 176 -12.85 -7.40 2.39
C GLY A 176 -11.61 -7.26 1.51
N TYR A 177 -10.60 -6.48 1.92
CA TYR A 177 -9.32 -6.43 1.22
C TYR A 177 -8.39 -7.57 1.66
N ALA A 178 -7.50 -8.01 0.78
CA ALA A 178 -6.31 -8.77 1.17
C ALA A 178 -5.22 -7.76 1.57
N VAL A 179 -4.72 -7.82 2.81
CA VAL A 179 -3.73 -6.84 3.28
C VAL A 179 -2.41 -7.53 3.59
N LEU A 180 -1.33 -7.02 2.99
CA LEU A 180 0.04 -7.38 3.33
C LEU A 180 0.75 -6.15 3.90
N VAL A 181 1.30 -6.29 5.10
CA VAL A 181 2.19 -5.30 5.72
C VAL A 181 3.61 -5.87 5.71
N ILE A 182 4.59 -5.06 5.29
CA ILE A 182 5.99 -5.46 5.17
C ILE A 182 6.86 -4.50 5.96
#